data_0e8d16f97e72eac47563c2ee90efc554
#
_entry.id   0e8d16f97e72eac47563c2ee90efc554
#
_cell.length_a   1.000
_cell.length_b   1.000
_cell.length_c   1.000
_cell.angle_alpha   90.00
_cell.angle_beta   90.00
_cell.angle_gamma   90.00
#
_symmetry.space_group_name_H-M   'P 1'
#
loop_
_entity.id
_entity.type
_entity.pdbx_description
1 polymer ?
#
loop_
_entity_poly.entity_id
_entity_poly.type
_entity_poly.pdbx_seq_one_letter_code
_entity_poly.pdbx_strand_id
1 'polypeptide(L)'
;MPRAYLVRKLKLVIFCCIVFILLYGGNILRQAIRDRKCSEEESKFLMDELCHNYSTHAAAGNMCPALCTFKKLKYNKCTNYRGGKKVLIAQCDGVCKEGSTVKAVIKSKHPKEEFRFEPLDLEKHANGSLTQMGYKMAHNIFKSLLDSQMLEERDKISDIFSFLWSLDVEQYKRENRDFKSAEMTAMQNIWGLINQDEYLFMKVHQKQSFVPKMYGTCGFYYVMEYAPPGDILDPQFFSGSGSSFEERAKIAIDILDIVQSLDYGFYEPVHMCDVKAENFGIGEDQQVKILDSDSLFFHTSMMKNLAQPSCTNHDDCDFFDCRGWCELETGKCTKQRSNNNLQTVCEDILIDKPTNFYAGLLHNPPSEFKEELLPLLEECAFPAHSKGIVRKPTSDDVYWKLHNLLKRIIRES
;
A
#
# COMPACT_ATOMS: atom_id res chain seq x y z
N MET A 1 -16.12 20.04 -59.77
CA MET A 1 -15.42 20.33 -58.51
C MET A 1 -16.26 20.14 -57.22
N PRO A 2 -17.63 20.14 -57.16
CA PRO A 2 -18.37 20.02 -55.87
C PRO A 2 -18.34 18.61 -55.25
N ARG A 3 -18.28 17.52 -56.04
CA ARG A 3 -18.35 16.16 -55.53
C ARG A 3 -17.15 15.73 -54.66
N ALA A 4 -15.95 16.11 -55.02
CA ALA A 4 -14.73 15.76 -54.28
C ALA A 4 -14.67 16.45 -52.90
N TYR A 5 -15.17 17.67 -52.80
CA TYR A 5 -15.27 18.41 -51.55
C TYR A 5 -16.28 17.82 -50.59
N LEU A 6 -17.43 17.38 -51.11
CA LEU A 6 -18.46 16.71 -50.32
C LEU A 6 -18.00 15.36 -49.72
N VAL A 7 -17.27 14.57 -50.54
CA VAL A 7 -16.69 13.31 -50.10
C VAL A 7 -15.62 13.47 -49.04
N ARG A 8 -14.78 14.53 -49.11
CA ARG A 8 -13.77 14.85 -48.10
C ARG A 8 -14.45 15.26 -46.76
N LYS A 9 -15.47 16.11 -46.82
CA LYS A 9 -16.23 16.48 -45.61
C LYS A 9 -16.92 15.27 -44.94
N LEU A 10 -17.52 14.39 -45.77
CA LEU A 10 -18.17 13.20 -45.26
C LEU A 10 -17.16 12.25 -44.59
N LYS A 11 -15.98 12.03 -45.20
CA LYS A 11 -14.89 11.25 -44.60
C LYS A 11 -14.41 11.84 -43.28
N LEU A 12 -14.28 13.16 -43.18
CA LEU A 12 -13.88 13.84 -41.93
C LEU A 12 -14.92 13.67 -40.86
N VAL A 13 -16.21 13.83 -41.15
CA VAL A 13 -17.30 13.61 -40.22
C VAL A 13 -17.34 12.18 -39.73
N ILE A 14 -17.23 11.19 -40.62
CA ILE A 14 -17.15 9.76 -40.26
C ILE A 14 -15.96 9.50 -39.35
N PHE A 15 -14.78 10.04 -39.66
CA PHE A 15 -13.60 9.90 -38.84
C PHE A 15 -13.80 10.49 -37.43
N CYS A 16 -14.33 11.71 -37.35
CA CYS A 16 -14.65 12.35 -36.07
C CYS A 16 -15.67 11.54 -35.25
N CYS A 17 -16.70 10.99 -35.89
CA CYS A 17 -17.68 10.13 -35.24
C CYS A 17 -17.04 8.82 -34.71
N ILE A 18 -16.17 8.19 -35.48
CA ILE A 18 -15.43 6.98 -35.05
C ILE A 18 -14.54 7.30 -33.86
N VAL A 19 -13.77 8.39 -33.91
CA VAL A 19 -12.91 8.82 -32.78
C VAL A 19 -13.74 9.12 -31.54
N PHE A 20 -14.87 9.81 -31.69
CA PHE A 20 -15.77 10.08 -30.58
C PHE A 20 -16.37 8.81 -29.99
N ILE A 21 -16.82 7.85 -30.80
CA ILE A 21 -17.33 6.55 -30.36
C ILE A 21 -16.24 5.75 -29.63
N LEU A 22 -15.00 5.76 -30.13
CA LEU A 22 -13.88 5.06 -29.49
C LEU A 22 -13.53 5.68 -28.14
N LEU A 23 -13.49 7.01 -28.05
CA LEU A 23 -13.20 7.72 -26.81
C LEU A 23 -14.34 7.57 -25.79
N TYR A 24 -15.57 7.71 -26.23
CA TYR A 24 -16.76 7.57 -25.37
C TYR A 24 -16.96 6.12 -24.93
N GLY A 25 -16.82 5.16 -25.87
CA GLY A 25 -16.89 3.74 -25.58
C GLY A 25 -15.75 3.27 -24.67
N GLY A 26 -14.54 3.82 -24.87
CA GLY A 26 -13.41 3.57 -24.00
C GLY A 26 -13.63 4.06 -22.56
N ASN A 27 -14.26 5.24 -22.40
CA ASN A 27 -14.63 5.74 -21.08
C ASN A 27 -15.73 4.90 -20.41
N ILE A 28 -16.75 4.49 -21.15
CA ILE A 28 -17.81 3.59 -20.63
C ILE A 28 -17.20 2.25 -20.21
N LEU A 29 -16.30 1.69 -21.02
CA LEU A 29 -15.64 0.41 -20.71
C LEU A 29 -14.74 0.55 -19.47
N ARG A 30 -14.00 1.63 -19.35
CA ARG A 30 -13.20 1.94 -18.15
C ARG A 30 -14.08 2.08 -16.90
N GLN A 31 -15.22 2.74 -17.04
CA GLN A 31 -16.18 2.89 -15.95
C GLN A 31 -16.81 1.54 -15.57
N ALA A 32 -17.22 0.73 -16.54
CA ALA A 32 -17.75 -0.61 -16.31
C ALA A 32 -16.71 -1.57 -15.70
N ILE A 33 -15.41 -1.44 -16.03
CA ILE A 33 -14.32 -2.19 -15.42
C ILE A 33 -14.09 -1.71 -13.98
N ARG A 34 -14.20 -0.42 -13.72
CA ARG A 34 -14.10 0.19 -12.38
C ARG A 34 -15.26 -0.27 -11.49
N ASP A 35 -16.49 -0.25 -12.02
CA ASP A 35 -17.68 -0.68 -11.31
C ASP A 35 -17.70 -2.18 -10.98
N ARG A 36 -16.98 -3.01 -11.78
CA ARG A 36 -16.73 -4.43 -11.44
C ARG A 36 -15.74 -4.64 -10.29
N LYS A 37 -14.89 -3.64 -10.00
CA LYS A 37 -13.91 -3.71 -8.91
C LYS A 37 -14.51 -3.33 -7.56
N CYS A 38 -15.70 -2.71 -7.56
CA CYS A 38 -16.22 -2.04 -6.39
C CYS A 38 -17.75 -1.88 -6.50
N SER A 39 -18.49 -2.32 -5.48
CA SER A 39 -19.93 -2.14 -5.38
C SER A 39 -20.27 -1.12 -4.29
N GLU A 40 -20.91 -0.03 -4.67
CA GLU A 40 -21.39 0.99 -3.75
C GLU A 40 -22.45 0.45 -2.79
N GLU A 41 -23.31 -0.43 -3.28
CA GLU A 41 -24.39 -1.06 -2.50
C GLU A 41 -23.79 -1.99 -1.44
N GLU A 42 -22.85 -2.85 -1.82
CA GLU A 42 -22.14 -3.72 -0.91
C GLU A 42 -21.35 -2.91 0.15
N SER A 43 -20.72 -1.82 -0.26
CA SER A 43 -19.98 -0.96 0.67
C SER A 43 -20.86 -0.33 1.73
N LYS A 44 -22.04 0.14 1.34
CA LYS A 44 -23.03 0.68 2.29
C LYS A 44 -23.52 -0.41 3.23
N PHE A 45 -23.83 -1.58 2.71
CA PHE A 45 -24.22 -2.74 3.51
C PHE A 45 -23.15 -3.09 4.56
N LEU A 46 -21.88 -3.12 4.18
CA LEU A 46 -20.78 -3.40 5.10
C LEU A 46 -20.62 -2.33 6.19
N MET A 47 -20.82 -1.06 5.85
CA MET A 47 -20.80 0.02 6.83
C MET A 47 -22.00 -0.05 7.79
N ASP A 48 -23.18 -0.40 7.29
CA ASP A 48 -24.37 -0.60 8.11
C ASP A 48 -24.22 -1.83 9.03
N GLU A 49 -23.66 -2.94 8.52
CA GLU A 49 -23.35 -4.14 9.31
C GLU A 49 -22.33 -3.81 10.42
N LEU A 50 -21.27 -3.06 10.10
CA LEU A 50 -20.28 -2.62 11.07
C LEU A 50 -20.91 -1.78 12.17
N CYS A 51 -21.81 -0.87 11.81
CA CYS A 51 -22.51 -0.03 12.79
C CYS A 51 -23.57 -0.81 13.59
N HIS A 52 -24.19 -1.83 13.01
CA HIS A 52 -25.04 -2.78 13.76
C HIS A 52 -24.19 -3.53 14.79
N ASN A 53 -23.04 -4.08 14.39
CA ASN A 53 -22.12 -4.78 15.28
C ASN A 53 -21.60 -3.86 16.41
N TYR A 54 -21.38 -2.58 16.12
CA TYR A 54 -21.03 -1.59 17.13
C TYR A 54 -22.20 -1.37 18.13
N SER A 55 -23.43 -1.26 17.64
CA SER A 55 -24.62 -1.06 18.51
C SER A 55 -24.94 -2.28 19.39
N THR A 56 -24.54 -3.46 18.96
CA THR A 56 -24.68 -4.73 19.71
C THR A 56 -23.44 -5.10 20.53
N HIS A 57 -22.47 -4.21 20.63
CA HIS A 57 -21.18 -4.44 21.32
C HIS A 57 -20.33 -5.58 20.74
N ALA A 58 -20.59 -6.04 19.53
CA ALA A 58 -19.76 -7.01 18.80
C ALA A 58 -18.56 -6.35 18.11
N ALA A 59 -18.62 -5.05 17.85
CA ALA A 59 -17.50 -4.25 17.33
C ALA A 59 -17.23 -3.06 18.26
N ALA A 60 -15.96 -2.66 18.39
CA ALA A 60 -15.55 -1.48 19.12
C ALA A 60 -14.25 -0.90 18.52
N GLY A 61 -13.91 0.32 18.89
CA GLY A 61 -12.74 1.06 18.40
C GLY A 61 -12.97 2.57 18.56
N ASN A 62 -11.89 3.33 18.59
CA ASN A 62 -11.96 4.78 18.81
C ASN A 62 -12.67 5.54 17.67
N MET A 63 -12.76 4.97 16.47
CA MET A 63 -13.44 5.58 15.30
C MET A 63 -14.90 5.12 15.15
N CYS A 64 -15.36 4.10 15.90
CA CYS A 64 -16.75 3.64 15.83
C CYS A 64 -17.77 4.75 16.18
N PRO A 65 -17.60 5.54 17.25
CA PRO A 65 -18.53 6.63 17.56
C PRO A 65 -18.61 7.65 16.41
N ALA A 66 -17.47 8.01 15.81
CA ALA A 66 -17.44 8.95 14.70
C ALA A 66 -18.15 8.43 13.45
N LEU A 67 -18.01 7.13 13.15
CA LEU A 67 -18.64 6.47 12.02
C LEU A 67 -20.14 6.23 12.26
N CYS A 68 -20.48 5.61 13.38
CA CYS A 68 -21.80 5.01 13.59
C CYS A 68 -22.78 5.93 14.32
N THR A 69 -22.30 6.68 15.34
CA THR A 69 -23.16 7.52 16.20
C THR A 69 -23.22 8.96 15.71
N PHE A 70 -22.06 9.61 15.65
CA PHE A 70 -22.00 11.06 15.37
C PHE A 70 -22.00 11.39 13.87
N LYS A 71 -21.80 10.40 13.01
CA LYS A 71 -21.72 10.56 11.55
C LYS A 71 -20.68 11.60 11.11
N LYS A 72 -19.60 11.76 11.88
CA LYS A 72 -18.45 12.60 11.56
C LYS A 72 -17.46 11.94 10.61
N LEU A 73 -17.46 10.62 10.54
CA LEU A 73 -16.78 9.84 9.50
C LEU A 73 -17.86 9.27 8.57
N LYS A 74 -17.93 9.79 7.35
CA LYS A 74 -18.99 9.46 6.38
C LYS A 74 -18.39 8.74 5.19
N TYR A 75 -18.87 7.52 4.91
CA TYR A 75 -18.58 6.83 3.68
C TYR A 75 -18.95 7.70 2.47
N ASN A 76 -18.04 7.77 1.48
CA ASN A 76 -18.24 8.54 0.26
C ASN A 76 -18.30 7.63 -0.97
N LYS A 77 -17.25 6.84 -1.22
CA LYS A 77 -17.19 5.91 -2.36
C LYS A 77 -16.25 4.75 -2.09
N CYS A 78 -16.47 3.65 -2.79
CA CYS A 78 -15.52 2.56 -2.81
C CYS A 78 -14.45 2.75 -3.92
N THR A 79 -13.29 2.14 -3.74
CA THR A 79 -12.19 2.18 -4.71
C THR A 79 -11.69 0.81 -5.10
N ASN A 80 -11.65 -0.15 -4.18
CA ASN A 80 -11.17 -1.50 -4.47
C ASN A 80 -11.81 -2.57 -3.58
N TYR A 81 -12.13 -3.73 -4.19
CA TYR A 81 -12.52 -4.96 -3.51
C TYR A 81 -11.73 -6.19 -3.98
N ARG A 82 -10.77 -6.02 -4.88
CA ARG A 82 -9.97 -7.14 -5.37
C ARG A 82 -9.00 -7.65 -4.31
N GLY A 83 -8.68 -8.95 -4.37
CA GLY A 83 -7.74 -9.56 -3.45
C GLY A 83 -8.21 -9.61 -1.99
N GLY A 84 -9.56 -9.57 -1.75
CA GLY A 84 -10.09 -9.61 -0.40
C GLY A 84 -9.90 -8.32 0.41
N LYS A 85 -9.41 -7.26 -0.20
CA LYS A 85 -9.11 -5.98 0.45
C LYS A 85 -10.19 -4.94 0.17
N LYS A 86 -10.77 -4.36 1.20
CA LYS A 86 -11.73 -3.26 1.10
C LYS A 86 -11.01 -1.93 1.25
N VAL A 87 -11.14 -1.06 0.26
CA VAL A 87 -10.59 0.31 0.30
C VAL A 87 -11.71 1.29 0.01
N LEU A 88 -12.13 2.02 1.01
CA LEU A 88 -13.27 2.93 0.99
C LEU A 88 -12.80 4.35 1.29
N ILE A 89 -13.20 5.32 0.48
CA ILE A 89 -12.96 6.73 0.77
C ILE A 89 -14.11 7.26 1.63
N ALA A 90 -13.75 7.99 2.67
CA ALA A 90 -14.66 8.64 3.59
C ALA A 90 -14.32 10.12 3.74
N GLN A 91 -15.30 10.90 4.15
CA GLN A 91 -15.14 12.27 4.63
C GLN A 91 -15.09 12.24 6.17
N CYS A 92 -14.10 12.88 6.75
CA CYS A 92 -13.86 12.94 8.18
C CYS A 92 -13.95 14.39 8.68
N ASP A 93 -14.97 14.68 9.51
CA ASP A 93 -15.30 16.02 9.97
C ASP A 93 -14.78 16.23 11.41
N GLY A 94 -13.63 16.89 11.55
CA GLY A 94 -13.06 17.34 12.83
C GLY A 94 -12.50 16.23 13.74
N VAL A 95 -12.57 14.95 13.33
CA VAL A 95 -12.08 13.82 14.12
C VAL A 95 -10.69 13.35 13.66
N CYS A 96 -10.46 13.29 12.35
CA CYS A 96 -9.16 12.94 11.78
C CYS A 96 -8.18 14.11 11.86
N LYS A 97 -8.70 15.33 11.77
CA LYS A 97 -7.93 16.58 11.90
C LYS A 97 -8.83 17.61 12.57
N GLU A 98 -8.36 18.13 13.71
CA GLU A 98 -9.13 19.09 14.51
C GLU A 98 -9.53 20.31 13.69
N GLY A 99 -10.81 20.70 13.81
CA GLY A 99 -11.36 21.87 13.15
C GLY A 99 -11.45 21.82 11.63
N SER A 100 -11.15 20.68 11.00
CA SER A 100 -11.10 20.55 9.54
C SER A 100 -11.87 19.34 9.05
N THR A 101 -12.43 19.44 7.85
CA THR A 101 -12.98 18.31 7.10
C THR A 101 -11.92 17.81 6.13
N VAL A 102 -11.50 16.58 6.30
CA VAL A 102 -10.49 15.93 5.45
C VAL A 102 -11.03 14.63 4.85
N LYS A 103 -10.42 14.18 3.75
CA LYS A 103 -10.66 12.83 3.26
C LYS A 103 -9.86 11.84 4.08
N ALA A 104 -10.45 10.67 4.31
CA ALA A 104 -9.81 9.54 4.96
C ALA A 104 -10.06 8.27 4.16
N VAL A 105 -9.28 7.23 4.41
CA VAL A 105 -9.47 5.91 3.82
C VAL A 105 -9.85 4.94 4.93
N ILE A 106 -10.94 4.20 4.74
CA ILE A 106 -11.32 3.08 5.58
C ILE A 106 -10.88 1.81 4.87
N LYS A 107 -10.08 1.00 5.53
CA LYS A 107 -9.55 -0.24 4.97
C LYS A 107 -9.88 -1.43 5.85
N SER A 108 -9.99 -2.60 5.22
CA SER A 108 -10.04 -3.90 5.87
C SER A 108 -9.77 -4.99 4.85
N LYS A 109 -9.29 -6.16 5.27
CA LYS A 109 -9.39 -7.39 4.48
C LYS A 109 -10.85 -7.89 4.48
N HIS A 110 -11.23 -8.64 3.45
CA HIS A 110 -12.61 -9.16 3.31
C HIS A 110 -12.83 -10.33 4.29
N PRO A 111 -13.82 -10.24 5.20
CA PRO A 111 -13.98 -11.28 6.22
C PRO A 111 -14.47 -12.63 5.68
N LYS A 112 -15.02 -12.70 4.45
CA LYS A 112 -15.70 -13.91 3.95
C LYS A 112 -14.86 -14.83 3.08
N GLU A 113 -13.76 -14.37 2.47
CA GLU A 113 -13.04 -15.16 1.45
C GLU A 113 -11.63 -15.59 1.86
N GLU A 114 -10.87 -14.74 2.57
CA GLU A 114 -9.48 -15.03 2.95
C GLU A 114 -9.29 -15.25 4.45
N PHE A 115 -10.15 -14.67 5.27
CA PHE A 115 -10.25 -15.04 6.66
C PHE A 115 -11.28 -16.15 6.82
N ARG A 116 -10.86 -17.38 6.65
CA ARG A 116 -11.37 -18.37 7.58
C ARG A 116 -10.82 -17.91 8.94
N PHE A 117 -11.56 -16.97 9.57
CA PHE A 117 -11.60 -16.93 11.00
C PHE A 117 -11.95 -18.37 11.40
N GLU A 118 -10.96 -19.19 11.72
CA GLU A 118 -11.21 -20.08 12.82
C GLU A 118 -11.55 -19.10 13.93
N PRO A 119 -12.84 -19.03 14.32
CA PRO A 119 -13.19 -18.24 15.50
C PRO A 119 -12.16 -18.71 16.49
N LEU A 120 -11.46 -17.77 17.13
CA LEU A 120 -10.56 -18.10 18.21
C LEU A 120 -11.35 -19.12 19.02
N ASP A 121 -10.99 -20.40 18.95
CA ASP A 121 -11.74 -21.47 19.59
C ASP A 121 -11.43 -21.33 21.09
N LEU A 122 -12.03 -20.26 21.65
CA LEU A 122 -11.87 -19.82 23.01
C LEU A 122 -12.35 -20.90 24.00
N GLU A 123 -13.23 -21.80 23.55
CA GLU A 123 -13.67 -22.93 24.35
C GLU A 123 -12.55 -23.99 24.48
N LYS A 124 -11.75 -24.23 23.47
CA LYS A 124 -10.57 -25.11 23.57
C LYS A 124 -9.44 -24.55 24.42
N HIS A 125 -9.40 -23.23 24.61
CA HIS A 125 -8.36 -22.53 25.36
C HIS A 125 -8.86 -21.99 26.70
N ALA A 126 -10.10 -22.31 27.10
CA ALA A 126 -10.79 -21.81 28.30
C ALA A 126 -10.10 -22.11 29.64
N ASN A 127 -9.02 -22.90 29.68
CA ASN A 127 -8.21 -23.14 30.88
C ASN A 127 -7.08 -22.12 31.11
N GLY A 128 -6.94 -21.13 30.23
CA GLY A 128 -5.98 -20.01 30.36
C GLY A 128 -6.69 -18.67 30.28
N SER A 129 -6.18 -17.64 30.97
CA SER A 129 -6.72 -16.30 30.81
C SER A 129 -6.58 -15.87 29.33
N LEU A 130 -7.61 -15.21 28.77
CA LEU A 130 -7.60 -14.63 27.42
C LEU A 130 -6.38 -13.73 27.21
N THR A 131 -5.95 -13.04 28.26
CA THR A 131 -4.74 -12.23 28.33
C THR A 131 -3.48 -13.05 28.03
N GLN A 132 -3.38 -14.29 28.55
CA GLN A 132 -2.20 -15.14 28.37
C GLN A 132 -2.14 -15.73 26.94
N MET A 133 -3.30 -15.98 26.34
CA MET A 133 -3.41 -16.41 24.95
C MET A 133 -3.09 -15.27 23.99
N GLY A 134 -3.67 -14.09 24.23
CA GLY A 134 -3.37 -12.89 23.48
C GLY A 134 -1.87 -12.52 23.51
N TYR A 135 -1.21 -12.74 24.68
CA TYR A 135 0.24 -12.56 24.79
C TYR A 135 1.02 -13.50 23.87
N LYS A 136 0.71 -14.81 23.89
CA LYS A 136 1.39 -15.77 23.01
C LYS A 136 1.19 -15.43 21.52
N MET A 137 -0.02 -15.00 21.18
CA MET A 137 -0.36 -14.59 19.80
C MET A 137 0.37 -13.30 19.42
N ALA A 138 0.29 -12.27 20.24
CA ALA A 138 1.01 -11.03 20.03
C ALA A 138 2.52 -11.30 19.96
N HIS A 139 3.09 -12.05 20.90
CA HIS A 139 4.52 -12.37 20.91
C HIS A 139 4.96 -13.10 19.63
N ASN A 140 4.19 -14.04 19.11
CA ASN A 140 4.53 -14.77 17.88
C ASN A 140 4.46 -13.87 16.64
N ILE A 141 3.45 -13.02 16.54
CA ILE A 141 3.27 -12.06 15.44
C ILE A 141 4.35 -10.98 15.54
N PHE A 142 4.56 -10.43 16.72
CA PHE A 142 5.54 -9.39 16.98
C PHE A 142 6.98 -9.87 16.78
N LYS A 143 7.30 -11.11 17.14
CA LYS A 143 8.63 -11.68 16.89
C LYS A 143 8.96 -11.80 15.40
N SER A 144 7.97 -11.83 14.53
CA SER A 144 8.17 -11.87 13.08
C SER A 144 8.15 -10.50 12.39
N LEU A 145 7.65 -9.44 13.06
CA LEU A 145 7.34 -8.14 12.47
C LEU A 145 7.88 -6.95 13.24
N LEU A 146 8.37 -7.14 14.49
CA LEU A 146 8.75 -6.04 15.35
C LEU A 146 10.19 -6.12 15.80
N ASP A 147 10.80 -4.94 15.86
CA ASP A 147 11.98 -4.69 16.65
C ASP A 147 11.72 -5.05 18.13
N SER A 148 12.62 -5.85 18.71
CA SER A 148 12.59 -6.22 20.13
C SER A 148 12.49 -5.01 21.08
N GLN A 149 12.99 -3.85 20.65
CA GLN A 149 12.91 -2.61 21.44
C GLN A 149 11.49 -2.14 21.71
N MET A 150 10.55 -2.32 20.78
CA MET A 150 9.15 -1.92 21.04
C MET A 150 8.43 -2.82 22.04
N LEU A 151 8.87 -4.07 22.20
CA LEU A 151 8.36 -4.99 23.21
C LEU A 151 8.93 -4.66 24.61
N GLU A 152 10.18 -4.21 24.67
CA GLU A 152 10.86 -3.84 25.92
C GLU A 152 10.33 -2.52 26.52
N GLU A 153 9.85 -1.59 25.67
CA GLU A 153 9.28 -0.31 26.11
C GLU A 153 7.85 -0.43 26.69
N ARG A 154 7.19 -1.60 26.57
CA ARG A 154 5.80 -1.80 26.99
C ARG A 154 5.68 -2.90 28.02
N ASP A 155 5.73 -2.52 29.28
CA ASP A 155 5.76 -3.43 30.43
C ASP A 155 4.47 -4.25 30.65
N LYS A 156 3.36 -3.89 29.99
CA LYS A 156 2.06 -4.54 30.18
C LYS A 156 1.43 -4.96 28.86
N ILE A 157 0.88 -6.15 28.83
CA ILE A 157 0.15 -6.71 27.69
C ILE A 157 -1.04 -5.83 27.29
N SER A 158 -1.73 -5.24 28.28
CA SER A 158 -2.84 -4.31 28.08
C SER A 158 -2.41 -3.08 27.27
N ASP A 159 -1.18 -2.60 27.45
CA ASP A 159 -0.67 -1.44 26.73
C ASP A 159 -0.38 -1.75 25.26
N ILE A 160 0.12 -2.97 24.99
CA ILE A 160 0.29 -3.48 23.62
C ILE A 160 -1.07 -3.60 22.94
N PHE A 161 -2.05 -4.17 23.58
CA PHE A 161 -3.39 -4.32 23.02
C PHE A 161 -4.09 -2.98 22.82
N SER A 162 -3.98 -2.07 23.79
CA SER A 162 -4.52 -0.71 23.67
C SER A 162 -3.86 0.05 22.51
N PHE A 163 -2.55 -0.10 22.33
CA PHE A 163 -1.84 0.45 21.17
C PHE A 163 -2.36 -0.14 19.86
N LEU A 164 -2.46 -1.46 19.76
CA LEU A 164 -2.91 -2.14 18.54
C LEU A 164 -4.37 -1.84 18.22
N TRP A 165 -5.21 -1.67 19.21
CA TRP A 165 -6.64 -1.40 19.01
C TRP A 165 -6.94 0.09 18.82
N SER A 166 -6.00 0.97 19.17
CA SER A 166 -6.23 2.42 19.28
C SER A 166 -7.34 2.79 20.27
N LEU A 167 -7.59 1.96 21.25
CA LEU A 167 -8.58 2.12 22.32
C LEU A 167 -8.04 1.50 23.61
N ASP A 168 -8.19 2.18 24.76
CA ASP A 168 -7.74 1.64 26.03
C ASP A 168 -8.60 0.42 26.44
N VAL A 169 -7.96 -0.75 26.48
CA VAL A 169 -8.62 -2.03 26.75
C VAL A 169 -9.21 -2.07 28.15
N GLU A 170 -8.47 -1.58 29.16
CA GLU A 170 -8.93 -1.62 30.54
C GLU A 170 -10.05 -0.59 30.79
N GLN A 171 -10.00 0.57 30.16
CA GLN A 171 -11.08 1.53 30.21
C GLN A 171 -12.33 0.95 29.52
N TYR A 172 -12.19 0.37 28.34
CA TYR A 172 -13.32 -0.25 27.61
C TYR A 172 -14.01 -1.34 28.44
N LYS A 173 -13.25 -2.20 29.15
CA LYS A 173 -13.79 -3.23 30.03
C LYS A 173 -14.56 -2.64 31.22
N ARG A 174 -14.06 -1.55 31.83
CA ARG A 174 -14.73 -0.88 32.95
C ARG A 174 -16.04 -0.20 32.58
N GLU A 175 -16.11 0.34 31.36
CA GLU A 175 -17.29 1.06 30.87
C GLU A 175 -18.41 0.11 30.43
N ASN A 176 -18.11 -1.16 30.18
CA ASN A 176 -19.08 -2.15 29.74
C ASN A 176 -19.55 -3.00 30.93
N ARG A 177 -20.89 -3.14 31.05
CA ARG A 177 -21.53 -3.84 32.21
C ARG A 177 -21.20 -5.33 32.31
N ASP A 178 -20.99 -5.99 31.13
CA ASP A 178 -20.55 -7.38 31.08
C ASP A 178 -19.07 -7.44 30.72
N PHE A 179 -18.25 -7.56 31.76
CA PHE A 179 -16.79 -7.62 31.65
C PHE A 179 -16.32 -8.76 30.75
N LYS A 180 -16.95 -9.94 30.81
CA LYS A 180 -16.56 -11.11 30.01
C LYS A 180 -16.87 -10.88 28.51
N SER A 181 -18.03 -10.32 28.21
CA SER A 181 -18.41 -9.97 26.86
C SER A 181 -17.51 -8.87 26.29
N ALA A 182 -17.19 -7.85 27.10
CA ALA A 182 -16.29 -6.78 26.70
C ALA A 182 -14.86 -7.28 26.39
N GLU A 183 -14.34 -8.17 27.22
CA GLU A 183 -13.02 -8.80 26.99
C GLU A 183 -13.03 -9.63 25.70
N MET A 184 -14.10 -10.38 25.45
CA MET A 184 -14.26 -11.16 24.23
C MET A 184 -14.29 -10.26 23.00
N THR A 185 -15.08 -9.19 23.01
CA THR A 185 -15.16 -8.23 21.91
C THR A 185 -13.80 -7.58 21.65
N ALA A 186 -13.09 -7.14 22.71
CA ALA A 186 -11.74 -6.58 22.57
C ALA A 186 -10.80 -7.57 21.86
N MET A 187 -10.78 -8.81 22.31
CA MET A 187 -9.91 -9.85 21.76
C MET A 187 -10.23 -10.17 20.29
N GLN A 188 -11.52 -10.28 19.94
CA GLN A 188 -11.95 -10.54 18.55
C GLN A 188 -11.57 -9.39 17.61
N ASN A 189 -11.76 -8.15 18.04
CA ASN A 189 -11.44 -6.97 17.23
C ASN A 189 -9.92 -6.84 17.04
N ILE A 190 -9.14 -6.98 18.10
CA ILE A 190 -7.68 -6.95 18.03
C ILE A 190 -7.17 -8.08 17.15
N TRP A 191 -7.71 -9.29 17.31
CA TRP A 191 -7.34 -10.44 16.48
C TRP A 191 -7.58 -10.16 14.99
N GLY A 192 -8.77 -9.63 14.65
CA GLY A 192 -9.08 -9.25 13.26
C GLY A 192 -8.15 -8.18 12.69
N LEU A 193 -7.66 -7.27 13.51
CA LEU A 193 -6.71 -6.23 13.11
C LEU A 193 -5.30 -6.80 12.89
N ILE A 194 -4.78 -7.59 13.84
CA ILE A 194 -3.39 -8.08 13.77
C ILE A 194 -3.17 -9.17 12.71
N ASN A 195 -4.24 -9.80 12.23
CA ASN A 195 -4.18 -10.70 11.07
C ASN A 195 -4.18 -9.98 9.72
N GLN A 196 -4.13 -8.64 9.72
CA GLN A 196 -3.96 -7.83 8.53
C GLN A 196 -2.52 -7.28 8.52
N ASP A 197 -1.64 -7.88 7.70
CA ASP A 197 -0.22 -7.52 7.66
C ASP A 197 -0.01 -6.04 7.37
N GLU A 198 -0.81 -5.47 6.45
CA GLU A 198 -0.79 -4.03 6.17
C GLU A 198 -1.13 -3.19 7.41
N TYR A 199 -2.22 -3.54 8.12
CA TYR A 199 -2.59 -2.83 9.34
C TYR A 199 -1.45 -2.85 10.34
N LEU A 200 -0.90 -4.04 10.57
CA LEU A 200 0.14 -4.24 11.57
C LEU A 200 1.41 -3.46 11.22
N PHE A 201 1.89 -3.56 9.97
CA PHE A 201 3.05 -2.79 9.51
C PHE A 201 2.81 -1.28 9.66
N MET A 202 1.70 -0.78 9.12
CA MET A 202 1.37 0.64 9.19
C MET A 202 1.23 1.14 10.63
N LYS A 203 0.59 0.36 11.51
CA LYS A 203 0.35 0.74 12.91
C LYS A 203 1.63 0.84 13.72
N VAL A 204 2.55 -0.09 13.49
CA VAL A 204 3.81 -0.15 14.22
C VAL A 204 4.78 0.93 13.77
N HIS A 205 4.82 1.17 12.47
CA HIS A 205 5.82 2.06 11.87
C HIS A 205 5.31 3.48 11.60
N GLN A 206 4.36 3.99 12.41
CA GLN A 206 3.82 5.35 12.29
C GLN A 206 4.86 6.48 12.43
N LYS A 207 6.07 6.18 12.94
CA LYS A 207 7.18 7.15 13.02
C LYS A 207 7.89 7.34 11.67
N GLN A 208 7.72 6.44 10.73
CA GLN A 208 8.29 6.55 9.39
C GLN A 208 7.50 7.56 8.57
N SER A 209 8.18 8.50 7.92
CA SER A 209 7.55 9.57 7.14
C SER A 209 6.70 9.07 5.97
N PHE A 210 7.08 7.92 5.39
CA PHE A 210 6.39 7.30 4.27
C PHE A 210 5.16 6.47 4.67
N VAL A 211 4.89 6.30 5.97
CA VAL A 211 3.69 5.60 6.44
C VAL A 211 2.55 6.60 6.58
N PRO A 212 1.39 6.37 5.94
CA PRO A 212 0.23 7.23 6.10
C PRO A 212 -0.23 7.27 7.56
N LYS A 213 -0.66 8.44 8.01
CA LYS A 213 -1.14 8.63 9.38
C LYS A 213 -2.35 7.74 9.65
N MET A 214 -2.34 7.00 10.75
CA MET A 214 -3.46 6.19 11.20
C MET A 214 -4.29 6.96 12.23
N TYR A 215 -5.59 7.10 11.96
CA TYR A 215 -6.52 7.82 12.84
C TYR A 215 -7.15 6.91 13.89
N GLY A 216 -7.31 5.61 13.58
CA GLY A 216 -7.83 4.64 14.52
C GLY A 216 -8.58 3.48 13.87
N THR A 217 -9.41 2.80 14.67
CA THR A 217 -10.08 1.54 14.28
C THR A 217 -11.57 1.54 14.64
N CYS A 218 -12.33 0.69 13.94
CA CYS A 218 -13.69 0.32 14.29
C CYS A 218 -13.92 -1.15 13.88
N GLY A 219 -14.09 -2.04 14.86
CA GLY A 219 -14.04 -3.47 14.62
C GLY A 219 -12.67 -3.87 14.09
N PHE A 220 -12.64 -4.58 12.97
CA PHE A 220 -11.44 -4.91 12.22
C PHE A 220 -11.17 -3.97 11.04
N TYR A 221 -11.95 -2.88 10.91
CA TYR A 221 -11.65 -1.79 9.99
C TYR A 221 -10.71 -0.77 10.65
N TYR A 222 -9.81 -0.21 9.85
CA TYR A 222 -8.92 0.86 10.26
C TYR A 222 -9.05 2.08 9.35
N VAL A 223 -8.84 3.24 9.92
CA VAL A 223 -9.01 4.54 9.28
C VAL A 223 -7.67 5.23 9.20
N MET A 224 -7.29 5.66 8.02
CA MET A 224 -6.00 6.28 7.77
C MET A 224 -6.10 7.47 6.82
N GLU A 225 -5.01 8.20 6.71
CA GLU A 225 -4.82 9.33 5.83
C GLU A 225 -5.14 8.96 4.37
N TYR A 226 -5.83 9.85 3.68
CA TYR A 226 -6.00 9.78 2.24
C TYR A 226 -4.86 10.52 1.55
N ALA A 227 -3.99 9.78 0.88
CA ALA A 227 -2.88 10.32 0.11
C ALA A 227 -3.15 10.13 -1.40
N PRO A 228 -3.64 11.15 -2.09
CA PRO A 228 -3.83 11.12 -3.54
C PRO A 228 -2.44 11.07 -4.25
N PRO A 229 -2.41 10.73 -5.54
CA PRO A 229 -3.54 10.39 -6.42
C PRO A 229 -4.05 8.96 -6.20
N GLY A 230 -3.30 8.09 -5.54
CA GLY A 230 -3.53 6.65 -5.44
C GLY A 230 -2.99 5.89 -6.67
N ASP A 231 -2.31 6.59 -7.54
CA ASP A 231 -1.47 6.16 -8.66
C ASP A 231 -0.56 7.35 -8.99
N ILE A 232 0.70 7.26 -8.54
CA ILE A 232 1.64 8.40 -8.63
C ILE A 232 2.05 8.74 -10.06
N LEU A 233 1.75 7.87 -11.03
CA LEU A 233 1.97 8.11 -12.45
C LEU A 233 0.69 8.52 -13.20
N ASP A 234 -0.46 8.71 -12.51
CA ASP A 234 -1.70 9.14 -13.17
C ASP A 234 -1.51 10.51 -13.86
N PRO A 235 -1.60 10.57 -15.21
CA PRO A 235 -1.45 11.83 -15.94
C PRO A 235 -2.47 12.90 -15.53
N GLN A 236 -3.64 12.50 -15.01
CA GLN A 236 -4.66 13.43 -14.56
C GLN A 236 -4.26 14.15 -13.27
N PHE A 237 -3.45 13.52 -12.43
CA PHE A 237 -2.89 14.15 -11.25
C PHE A 237 -1.97 15.31 -11.63
N PHE A 238 -1.19 15.14 -12.68
CA PHE A 238 -0.28 16.14 -13.19
C PHE A 238 -0.91 17.09 -14.23
N SER A 239 -2.10 16.78 -14.77
CA SER A 239 -2.71 17.52 -15.88
C SER A 239 -3.36 18.86 -15.48
N GLY A 240 -3.53 19.14 -14.20
CA GLY A 240 -4.12 20.40 -13.71
C GLY A 240 -3.22 21.64 -13.88
N SER A 241 -1.90 21.45 -14.04
CA SER A 241 -0.90 22.50 -14.21
C SER A 241 0.32 22.10 -15.05
N GLY A 242 0.32 20.87 -15.66
CA GLY A 242 1.49 20.32 -16.29
C GLY A 242 2.62 20.19 -15.25
N SER A 243 2.70 19.07 -14.53
CA SER A 243 3.76 18.90 -13.54
C SER A 243 5.11 19.19 -14.14
N SER A 244 5.81 20.13 -13.56
CA SER A 244 7.17 20.44 -13.99
C SER A 244 8.05 19.20 -13.74
N PHE A 245 9.14 19.09 -14.52
CA PHE A 245 10.10 18.02 -14.25
C PHE A 245 10.64 18.12 -12.81
N GLU A 246 10.78 19.34 -12.29
CA GLU A 246 11.19 19.64 -10.91
C GLU A 246 10.27 18.99 -9.87
N GLU A 247 8.94 19.09 -10.03
CA GLU A 247 7.98 18.45 -9.13
C GLU A 247 8.12 16.92 -9.15
N ARG A 248 8.28 16.34 -10.35
CA ARG A 248 8.49 14.89 -10.49
C ARG A 248 9.84 14.44 -9.93
N ALA A 249 10.88 15.27 -10.05
CA ALA A 249 12.18 15.01 -9.46
C ALA A 249 12.13 15.04 -7.92
N LYS A 250 11.33 15.92 -7.31
CA LYS A 250 11.09 15.92 -5.85
C LYS A 250 10.42 14.62 -5.39
N ILE A 251 9.39 14.18 -6.11
CA ILE A 251 8.72 12.90 -5.84
C ILE A 251 9.70 11.73 -5.99
N ALA A 252 10.56 11.75 -7.00
CA ALA A 252 11.58 10.73 -7.20
C ALA A 252 12.59 10.69 -6.03
N ILE A 253 13.00 11.84 -5.51
CA ILE A 253 13.87 11.92 -4.32
C ILE A 253 13.17 11.32 -3.11
N ASP A 254 11.90 11.66 -2.85
CA ASP A 254 11.14 11.08 -1.74
C ASP A 254 11.08 9.56 -1.85
N ILE A 255 10.86 9.00 -3.05
CA ILE A 255 10.84 7.55 -3.27
C ILE A 255 12.23 6.94 -3.03
N LEU A 256 13.31 7.59 -3.47
CA LEU A 256 14.66 7.15 -3.18
C LEU A 256 14.96 7.17 -1.68
N ASP A 257 14.50 8.19 -0.95
CA ASP A 257 14.64 8.28 0.51
C ASP A 257 13.83 7.19 1.23
N ILE A 258 12.67 6.80 0.68
CA ILE A 258 11.92 5.62 1.14
C ILE A 258 12.74 4.35 0.96
N VAL A 259 13.34 4.13 -0.23
CA VAL A 259 14.23 2.98 -0.49
C VAL A 259 15.35 2.92 0.53
N GLN A 260 16.03 4.05 0.76
CA GLN A 260 17.10 4.15 1.77
C GLN A 260 16.60 3.79 3.17
N SER A 261 15.40 4.27 3.54
CA SER A 261 14.80 3.97 4.83
C SER A 261 14.44 2.49 4.97
N LEU A 262 13.95 1.85 3.91
CA LEU A 262 13.63 0.41 3.91
C LEU A 262 14.87 -0.47 3.96
N ASP A 263 15.96 -0.06 3.31
CA ASP A 263 17.19 -0.84 3.25
C ASP A 263 18.01 -0.72 4.56
N TYR A 264 17.97 0.45 5.24
CA TYR A 264 18.87 0.75 6.37
C TYR A 264 18.18 1.29 7.64
N GLY A 265 16.90 1.67 7.58
CA GLY A 265 16.18 2.31 8.69
C GLY A 265 15.48 1.35 9.64
N PHE A 266 15.62 0.03 9.45
CA PHE A 266 14.98 -1.02 10.25
C PHE A 266 16.07 -1.96 10.83
N TYR A 267 15.68 -2.83 11.76
CA TYR A 267 16.60 -3.82 12.36
C TYR A 267 17.11 -4.86 11.34
N GLU A 268 16.38 -5.09 10.26
CA GLU A 268 16.83 -5.81 9.07
C GLU A 268 16.20 -5.16 7.82
N PRO A 269 16.78 -5.31 6.63
CA PRO A 269 16.24 -4.72 5.41
C PRO A 269 14.79 -5.13 5.17
N VAL A 270 13.97 -4.18 4.70
CA VAL A 270 12.59 -4.42 4.26
C VAL A 270 12.55 -4.41 2.74
N HIS A 271 12.07 -5.49 2.15
CA HIS A 271 11.99 -5.68 0.70
C HIS A 271 10.61 -5.30 0.15
N MET A 272 10.57 -4.44 -0.87
CA MET A 272 9.36 -4.17 -1.64
C MET A 272 9.27 -5.17 -2.79
N CYS A 273 8.17 -5.97 -2.82
CA CYS A 273 7.99 -7.02 -3.81
C CYS A 273 6.75 -6.80 -4.71
N ASP A 274 6.06 -5.68 -4.60
CA ASP A 274 4.98 -5.25 -5.50
C ASP A 274 5.10 -3.73 -5.71
N VAL A 275 6.10 -3.35 -6.53
CA VAL A 275 6.40 -1.94 -6.83
C VAL A 275 5.59 -1.51 -8.04
N LYS A 276 4.58 -0.70 -7.80
CA LYS A 276 3.73 -0.12 -8.84
C LYS A 276 3.23 1.25 -8.42
N ALA A 277 2.89 2.06 -9.40
CA ALA A 277 2.47 3.44 -9.18
C ALA A 277 1.26 3.57 -8.24
N GLU A 278 0.33 2.60 -8.28
CA GLU A 278 -0.86 2.56 -7.44
C GLU A 278 -0.56 2.35 -5.95
N ASN A 279 0.66 1.94 -5.61
CA ASN A 279 1.09 1.75 -4.23
C ASN A 279 1.70 3.01 -3.62
N PHE A 280 1.73 4.13 -4.35
CA PHE A 280 2.27 5.40 -3.87
C PHE A 280 1.25 6.54 -4.00
N GLY A 281 1.28 7.44 -3.04
CA GLY A 281 0.48 8.67 -3.03
C GLY A 281 1.23 9.79 -2.30
N ILE A 282 0.64 10.99 -2.28
CA ILE A 282 1.24 12.16 -1.62
C ILE A 282 0.40 12.52 -0.42
N GLY A 283 1.00 12.51 0.77
CA GLY A 283 0.35 12.84 2.02
C GLY A 283 0.02 14.34 2.18
N GLU A 284 -0.69 14.68 3.25
CA GLU A 284 -0.96 16.09 3.58
C GLU A 284 0.33 16.89 3.85
N ASP A 285 1.39 16.22 4.27
CA ASP A 285 2.73 16.79 4.49
C ASP A 285 3.54 16.96 3.21
N GLN A 286 2.95 16.70 2.04
CA GLN A 286 3.56 16.75 0.71
C GLN A 286 4.68 15.72 0.50
N GLN A 287 4.79 14.71 1.36
CA GLN A 287 5.73 13.61 1.21
C GLN A 287 5.06 12.39 0.57
N VAL A 288 5.85 11.58 -0.13
CA VAL A 288 5.36 10.33 -0.70
C VAL A 288 5.04 9.33 0.41
N LYS A 289 3.89 8.67 0.29
CA LYS A 289 3.41 7.62 1.19
C LYS A 289 3.30 6.30 0.46
N ILE A 290 3.63 5.20 1.14
CA ILE A 290 3.31 3.85 0.69
C ILE A 290 1.86 3.56 1.06
N LEU A 291 1.02 3.30 0.07
CA LEU A 291 -0.42 3.09 0.26
C LEU A 291 -0.78 1.62 0.51
N ASP A 292 0.07 0.71 0.07
CA ASP A 292 -0.09 -0.74 0.19
C ASP A 292 1.20 -1.36 0.69
N SER A 293 1.17 -1.93 1.90
CA SER A 293 2.32 -2.58 2.52
C SER A 293 2.20 -4.10 2.62
N ASP A 294 1.20 -4.71 1.98
CA ASP A 294 1.02 -6.18 2.00
C ASP A 294 2.20 -6.93 1.38
N SER A 295 2.96 -6.26 0.52
CA SER A 295 4.14 -6.81 -0.16
C SER A 295 5.47 -6.23 0.34
N LEU A 296 5.48 -5.70 1.57
CA LEU A 296 6.68 -5.32 2.28
C LEU A 296 7.12 -6.47 3.20
N PHE A 297 8.28 -7.04 2.95
CA PHE A 297 8.78 -8.20 3.69
C PHE A 297 10.12 -7.89 4.34
N PHE A 298 10.23 -8.14 5.62
CA PHE A 298 11.53 -8.19 6.30
C PHE A 298 12.42 -9.27 5.67
N HIS A 299 13.73 -9.06 5.67
CA HIS A 299 14.69 -9.93 4.98
C HIS A 299 14.54 -11.41 5.36
N THR A 300 14.40 -11.70 6.65
CA THR A 300 14.16 -13.08 7.14
C THR A 300 12.89 -13.70 6.57
N SER A 301 11.81 -12.93 6.41
CA SER A 301 10.55 -13.38 5.80
C SER A 301 10.71 -13.54 4.29
N MET A 302 11.38 -12.59 3.63
CA MET A 302 11.64 -12.64 2.20
C MET A 302 12.44 -13.87 1.79
N MET A 303 13.47 -14.25 2.56
CA MET A 303 14.24 -15.47 2.31
C MET A 303 13.37 -16.75 2.29
N LYS A 304 12.31 -16.78 3.12
CA LYS A 304 11.37 -17.93 3.12
C LYS A 304 10.51 -17.94 1.86
N ASN A 305 10.07 -16.78 1.40
CA ASN A 305 9.25 -16.64 0.20
C ASN A 305 10.03 -17.00 -1.08
N LEU A 306 11.34 -16.70 -1.14
CA LEU A 306 12.20 -17.05 -2.25
C LEU A 306 12.63 -18.54 -2.24
N ALA A 307 12.52 -19.25 -1.12
CA ALA A 307 12.95 -20.64 -0.97
C ALA A 307 11.99 -21.64 -1.64
N GLN A 308 11.72 -21.49 -2.94
CA GLN A 308 10.90 -22.42 -3.69
C GLN A 308 11.58 -23.80 -3.78
N PRO A 309 10.82 -24.91 -3.66
CA PRO A 309 11.39 -26.26 -3.52
C PRO A 309 12.00 -26.80 -4.80
N SER A 310 11.61 -26.28 -5.97
CA SER A 310 12.11 -26.72 -7.27
C SER A 310 12.10 -25.61 -8.29
N CYS A 311 13.10 -25.59 -9.18
CA CYS A 311 13.19 -24.66 -10.29
C CYS A 311 13.93 -25.28 -11.48
N THR A 312 13.67 -24.76 -12.67
CA THR A 312 14.32 -25.12 -13.94
C THR A 312 15.01 -23.92 -14.59
N ASN A 313 14.59 -22.73 -14.22
CA ASN A 313 15.15 -21.45 -14.65
C ASN A 313 15.08 -20.43 -13.50
N HIS A 314 15.68 -19.25 -13.67
CA HIS A 314 15.75 -18.26 -12.59
C HIS A 314 14.37 -17.62 -12.30
N ASP A 315 13.51 -17.47 -13.30
CA ASP A 315 12.20 -16.85 -13.13
C ASP A 315 11.25 -17.71 -12.27
N ASP A 316 11.50 -19.04 -12.17
CA ASP A 316 10.75 -19.92 -11.26
C ASP A 316 10.96 -19.56 -9.78
N CYS A 317 12.00 -18.78 -9.47
CA CYS A 317 12.35 -18.35 -8.11
C CYS A 317 11.93 -16.93 -7.80
N ASP A 318 11.22 -16.28 -8.70
CA ASP A 318 10.72 -14.91 -8.50
C ASP A 318 9.50 -14.92 -7.55
N PHE A 319 9.45 -13.92 -6.70
CA PHE A 319 8.31 -13.63 -5.85
C PHE A 319 7.85 -12.19 -6.11
N PHE A 320 6.88 -12.04 -7.01
CA PHE A 320 6.50 -10.73 -7.59
C PHE A 320 7.74 -10.00 -8.15
N ASP A 321 8.01 -8.77 -7.71
CA ASP A 321 9.16 -7.99 -8.16
C ASP A 321 10.47 -8.34 -7.42
N CYS A 322 10.38 -9.14 -6.37
CA CYS A 322 11.56 -9.69 -5.71
C CYS A 322 12.08 -10.89 -6.48
N ARG A 323 13.16 -10.69 -7.23
CA ARG A 323 13.74 -11.69 -8.10
C ARG A 323 14.65 -12.63 -7.34
N GLY A 324 14.43 -13.93 -7.54
CA GLY A 324 15.24 -14.99 -6.96
C GLY A 324 16.27 -15.54 -7.94
N TRP A 325 16.85 -16.68 -7.59
CA TRP A 325 17.83 -17.38 -8.41
C TRP A 325 17.70 -18.90 -8.26
N CYS A 326 17.65 -19.59 -9.38
CA CYS A 326 17.69 -21.04 -9.44
C CYS A 326 19.15 -21.56 -9.47
N GLU A 327 19.50 -22.41 -8.54
CA GLU A 327 20.74 -23.18 -8.58
C GLU A 327 20.50 -24.40 -9.51
N LEU A 328 20.86 -24.22 -10.78
CA LEU A 328 20.52 -25.19 -11.85
C LEU A 328 21.07 -26.60 -11.60
N GLU A 329 22.18 -26.72 -10.87
CA GLU A 329 22.77 -28.02 -10.53
C GLU A 329 21.91 -28.84 -9.55
N THR A 330 21.27 -28.15 -8.60
CA THR A 330 20.42 -28.78 -7.58
C THR A 330 18.94 -28.70 -7.92
N GLY A 331 18.54 -27.84 -8.88
CA GLY A 331 17.17 -27.55 -9.24
C GLY A 331 16.38 -26.89 -8.10
N LYS A 332 17.03 -26.11 -7.24
CA LYS A 332 16.41 -25.43 -6.10
C LYS A 332 16.65 -23.92 -6.15
N CYS A 333 15.66 -23.17 -5.68
CA CYS A 333 15.81 -21.73 -5.52
C CYS A 333 16.71 -21.39 -4.33
N THR A 334 17.62 -20.43 -4.54
CA THR A 334 18.38 -19.83 -3.44
C THR A 334 17.45 -18.98 -2.59
N LYS A 335 17.86 -18.78 -1.33
CA LYS A 335 17.11 -17.88 -0.43
C LYS A 335 17.51 -16.41 -0.59
N GLN A 336 18.26 -16.09 -1.64
CA GLN A 336 18.81 -14.74 -1.84
C GLN A 336 18.04 -14.01 -2.95
N ARG A 337 17.77 -12.76 -2.70
CA ARG A 337 17.23 -11.84 -3.70
C ARG A 337 18.35 -11.39 -4.65
N SER A 338 18.12 -11.47 -5.95
CA SER A 338 19.10 -11.13 -6.99
C SER A 338 18.99 -9.68 -7.50
N ASN A 339 17.91 -8.99 -7.19
CA ASN A 339 17.73 -7.55 -7.37
C ASN A 339 17.57 -6.84 -6.01
N ASN A 340 17.37 -5.53 -5.97
CA ASN A 340 17.09 -4.77 -4.75
C ASN A 340 15.94 -3.77 -4.94
N ASN A 341 15.56 -3.07 -3.86
CA ASN A 341 14.47 -2.09 -3.88
C ASN A 341 14.75 -0.95 -4.85
N LEU A 342 15.98 -0.44 -4.88
CA LEU A 342 16.40 0.62 -5.78
C LEU A 342 16.18 0.23 -7.25
N GLN A 343 16.65 -0.96 -7.63
CA GLN A 343 16.48 -1.47 -8.99
C GLN A 343 15.01 -1.55 -9.40
N THR A 344 14.17 -2.12 -8.54
CA THR A 344 12.74 -2.28 -8.82
C THR A 344 12.04 -0.92 -8.96
N VAL A 345 12.36 0.04 -8.10
CA VAL A 345 11.82 1.41 -8.21
C VAL A 345 12.29 2.09 -9.49
N CYS A 346 13.57 1.98 -9.84
CA CYS A 346 14.06 2.52 -11.11
C CYS A 346 13.35 1.89 -12.30
N GLU A 347 13.16 0.57 -12.26
CA GLU A 347 12.53 -0.19 -13.34
C GLU A 347 11.05 0.15 -13.49
N ASP A 348 10.27 0.22 -12.41
CA ASP A 348 8.81 0.26 -12.49
C ASP A 348 8.20 1.65 -12.29
N ILE A 349 8.96 2.58 -11.70
CA ILE A 349 8.47 3.94 -11.41
C ILE A 349 9.25 5.02 -12.16
N LEU A 350 10.60 4.98 -12.14
CA LEU A 350 11.37 6.15 -12.56
C LEU A 350 11.61 6.19 -14.07
N ILE A 351 11.97 5.06 -14.69
CA ILE A 351 12.31 4.99 -16.11
C ILE A 351 11.07 4.87 -16.98
N ASP A 352 11.16 5.42 -18.19
CA ASP A 352 10.13 5.27 -19.22
C ASP A 352 10.23 3.89 -19.90
N LYS A 353 9.19 3.08 -19.78
CA LYS A 353 9.13 1.74 -20.42
C LYS A 353 8.16 1.75 -21.59
N PRO A 354 8.56 1.26 -22.77
CA PRO A 354 7.67 1.16 -23.93
C PRO A 354 6.43 0.27 -23.70
N THR A 355 6.51 -0.62 -22.70
CA THR A 355 5.44 -1.57 -22.34
C THR A 355 4.42 -1.01 -21.37
N ASN A 356 4.71 0.11 -20.71
CA ASN A 356 3.84 0.71 -19.73
C ASN A 356 2.79 1.60 -20.41
N PHE A 357 1.57 1.62 -19.84
CA PHE A 357 0.50 2.54 -20.27
C PHE A 357 0.81 4.01 -19.96
N TYR A 358 1.69 4.26 -19.00
CA TYR A 358 2.12 5.58 -18.56
C TYR A 358 3.63 5.72 -18.73
N ALA A 359 4.06 6.93 -18.99
CA ALA A 359 5.48 7.27 -18.97
C ALA A 359 6.03 7.14 -17.53
N GLY A 360 7.30 6.78 -17.40
CA GLY A 360 7.98 6.78 -16.10
C GLY A 360 8.02 8.17 -15.47
N LEU A 361 8.19 8.24 -14.16
CA LEU A 361 8.14 9.50 -13.41
C LEU A 361 9.16 10.54 -13.92
N LEU A 362 10.35 10.09 -14.35
CA LEU A 362 11.42 10.94 -14.86
C LEU A 362 11.47 11.04 -16.39
N HIS A 363 10.33 10.85 -17.07
CA HIS A 363 10.22 11.03 -18.51
C HIS A 363 10.48 12.48 -18.94
N ASN A 364 10.97 12.67 -20.17
CA ASN A 364 11.24 13.98 -20.76
C ASN A 364 12.05 14.93 -19.83
N PRO A 365 13.28 14.55 -19.46
CA PRO A 365 14.14 15.41 -18.63
C PRO A 365 14.57 16.66 -19.42
N PRO A 366 14.96 17.76 -18.74
CA PRO A 366 15.55 18.93 -19.36
C PRO A 366 16.76 18.55 -20.22
N SER A 367 16.91 19.24 -21.37
CA SER A 367 17.91 18.88 -22.40
C SER A 367 19.33 18.83 -21.86
N GLU A 368 19.68 19.73 -20.95
CA GLU A 368 20.99 19.86 -20.31
C GLU A 368 21.38 18.68 -19.41
N PHE A 369 20.38 17.98 -18.84
CA PHE A 369 20.60 16.84 -17.95
C PHE A 369 20.33 15.48 -18.62
N LYS A 370 19.82 15.49 -19.82
CA LYS A 370 19.37 14.27 -20.51
C LYS A 370 20.49 13.26 -20.70
N GLU A 371 21.67 13.72 -21.12
CA GLU A 371 22.83 12.86 -21.38
C GLU A 371 23.42 12.24 -20.09
N GLU A 372 23.19 12.85 -18.93
CA GLU A 372 23.66 12.32 -17.65
C GLU A 372 22.58 11.45 -16.97
N LEU A 373 21.31 11.86 -17.04
CA LEU A 373 20.22 11.20 -16.32
C LEU A 373 19.79 9.89 -16.98
N LEU A 374 19.62 9.85 -18.30
CA LEU A 374 19.08 8.64 -18.96
C LEU A 374 20.01 7.42 -18.83
N PRO A 375 21.33 7.51 -19.04
CA PRO A 375 22.24 6.38 -18.79
C PRO A 375 22.23 5.93 -17.34
N LEU A 376 22.10 6.86 -16.38
CA LEU A 376 22.07 6.55 -14.96
C LEU A 376 20.80 5.83 -14.56
N LEU A 377 19.65 6.20 -15.13
CA LEU A 377 18.37 5.49 -14.93
C LEU A 377 18.44 4.08 -15.53
N GLU A 378 19.07 3.92 -16.70
CA GLU A 378 19.28 2.62 -17.34
C GLU A 378 20.20 1.72 -16.49
N GLU A 379 21.30 2.25 -15.97
CA GLU A 379 22.18 1.54 -15.04
C GLU A 379 21.44 1.17 -13.75
N CYS A 380 20.55 2.04 -13.26
CA CYS A 380 19.73 1.79 -12.08
C CYS A 380 18.74 0.65 -12.28
N ALA A 381 18.01 0.67 -13.39
CA ALA A 381 16.98 -0.32 -13.69
C ALA A 381 17.56 -1.67 -14.15
N PHE A 382 18.65 -1.62 -14.94
CA PHE A 382 19.21 -2.79 -15.64
C PHE A 382 20.73 -2.90 -15.49
N PRO A 383 21.25 -3.09 -14.26
CA PRO A 383 22.71 -3.09 -14.00
C PRO A 383 23.45 -4.27 -14.64
N ALA A 384 22.76 -5.26 -15.20
CA ALA A 384 23.36 -6.41 -15.90
C ALA A 384 22.58 -6.76 -17.16
N HIS A 385 23.11 -6.38 -18.32
CA HIS A 385 22.47 -6.58 -19.63
C HIS A 385 22.75 -7.93 -20.32
N SER A 386 23.56 -8.81 -19.76
CA SER A 386 23.99 -10.05 -20.45
C SER A 386 22.99 -11.18 -20.23
N LYS A 387 22.43 -11.73 -21.31
CA LYS A 387 21.61 -12.95 -21.27
C LYS A 387 22.35 -14.08 -20.55
N GLY A 388 21.69 -14.71 -19.58
CA GLY A 388 22.24 -15.84 -18.84
C GLY A 388 23.15 -15.46 -17.66
N ILE A 389 23.37 -14.17 -17.40
CA ILE A 389 24.01 -13.72 -16.17
C ILE A 389 22.93 -13.46 -15.14
N VAL A 390 23.14 -13.96 -13.94
CA VAL A 390 22.29 -13.65 -12.79
C VAL A 390 22.18 -12.15 -12.62
N ARG A 391 20.96 -11.65 -12.42
CA ARG A 391 20.72 -10.25 -12.09
C ARG A 391 21.61 -9.85 -10.92
N LYS A 392 22.23 -8.70 -11.03
CA LYS A 392 22.96 -8.10 -9.92
C LYS A 392 22.13 -6.95 -9.35
N PRO A 393 22.11 -6.79 -8.03
CA PRO A 393 21.47 -5.62 -7.44
C PRO A 393 22.18 -4.33 -7.88
N THR A 394 21.43 -3.27 -8.03
CA THR A 394 21.97 -1.94 -8.29
C THR A 394 22.78 -1.48 -7.09
N SER A 395 23.96 -0.87 -7.35
CA SER A 395 24.85 -0.44 -6.28
C SER A 395 24.38 0.85 -5.59
N ASP A 396 24.81 1.05 -4.34
CA ASP A 396 24.57 2.29 -3.58
C ASP A 396 25.22 3.52 -4.25
N ASP A 397 26.28 3.32 -5.05
CA ASP A 397 26.89 4.40 -5.81
C ASP A 397 25.92 5.00 -6.83
N VAL A 398 25.11 4.16 -7.49
CA VAL A 398 24.07 4.61 -8.41
C VAL A 398 22.96 5.38 -7.65
N TYR A 399 22.58 4.93 -6.46
CA TYR A 399 21.65 5.68 -5.60
C TYR A 399 22.16 7.10 -5.35
N TRP A 400 23.39 7.25 -4.87
CA TRP A 400 23.95 8.56 -4.54
C TRP A 400 24.13 9.46 -5.76
N LYS A 401 24.55 8.91 -6.90
CA LYS A 401 24.64 9.64 -8.16
C LYS A 401 23.28 10.17 -8.60
N LEU A 402 22.26 9.30 -8.62
CA LEU A 402 20.90 9.66 -9.04
C LEU A 402 20.30 10.71 -8.10
N HIS A 403 20.38 10.51 -6.81
CA HIS A 403 19.88 11.42 -5.78
C HIS A 403 20.53 12.82 -5.89
N ASN A 404 21.86 12.86 -6.03
CA ASN A 404 22.60 14.12 -6.18
C ASN A 404 22.29 14.84 -7.49
N LEU A 405 22.14 14.09 -8.58
CA LEU A 405 21.77 14.65 -9.88
C LEU A 405 20.36 15.27 -9.83
N LEU A 406 19.38 14.57 -9.26
CA LEU A 406 18.01 15.11 -9.10
C LEU A 406 18.01 16.37 -8.22
N LYS A 407 18.78 16.40 -7.13
CA LYS A 407 18.93 17.60 -6.31
C LYS A 407 19.58 18.76 -7.07
N ARG A 408 20.52 18.47 -7.97
CA ARG A 408 21.13 19.49 -8.83
C ARG A 408 20.11 20.03 -9.84
N ILE A 409 19.35 19.18 -10.49
CA ILE A 409 18.28 19.58 -11.41
C ILE A 409 17.28 20.52 -10.71
N ILE A 410 16.79 20.16 -9.53
CA ILE A 410 15.84 20.99 -8.76
C ILE A 410 16.42 22.39 -8.41
N ARG A 411 17.73 22.49 -8.22
CA ARG A 411 18.37 23.78 -7.87
C ARG A 411 18.64 24.66 -9.09
N GLU A 412 18.81 24.06 -10.26
CA GLU A 412 19.17 24.76 -11.49
C GLU A 412 17.95 25.02 -12.40
N SER A 413 16.77 24.41 -12.10
CA SER A 413 15.48 24.69 -12.74
C SER A 413 14.81 25.93 -12.12
#